data_657e16b883aa20cfeef59d946b7b3025
#
_entry.id   657e16b883aa20cfeef59d946b7b3025
#
_cell.length_a   1.000
_cell.length_b   1.000
_cell.length_c   1.000
_cell.angle_alpha   90.00
_cell.angle_beta   90.00
_cell.angle_gamma   90.00
#
_symmetry.space_group_name_H-M   'P 1'
#
loop_
_entity.id
_entity.type
_entity.pdbx_description
1 polymer ?
#
loop_
_entity_poly.entity_id
_entity_poly.type
_entity_poly.pdbx_seq_one_letter_code
_entity_poly.pdbx_strand_id
1 'polypeptide(L)'
;MAGLFEFPGGKVEAGERPEDTLIRELKEELGIIVDEACLAPLTFASHSYPQFHLLMPLYVCRRWQGTVMALEGQKLAWVRPNRLRDYPMPPADEPLVSHLMTLL
;
A
#
# COMPACT_ATOMS: atom_id res chain seq x y z
N MET A 1 5.58 -6.95 10.41
CA MET A 1 6.15 -6.30 11.60
C MET A 1 5.03 -5.89 12.54
N ALA A 2 4.97 -6.54 13.68
CA ALA A 2 3.90 -6.29 14.63
C ALA A 2 3.97 -4.85 15.17
N GLY A 3 2.81 -4.22 15.35
CA GLY A 3 2.70 -2.87 15.89
C GLY A 3 3.00 -1.73 14.92
N LEU A 4 3.33 -2.04 13.66
CA LEU A 4 3.58 -1.03 12.63
C LEU A 4 2.40 -0.96 11.66
N PHE A 5 2.18 0.23 11.12
CA PHE A 5 1.23 0.44 10.04
C PHE A 5 1.95 0.36 8.71
N GLU A 6 1.29 -0.18 7.70
CA GLU A 6 1.81 -0.26 6.34
C GLU A 6 0.69 0.01 5.34
N PHE A 7 1.10 0.40 4.12
CA PHE A 7 0.15 0.54 3.02
C PHE A 7 -0.38 -0.83 2.61
N PRO A 8 -1.66 -0.93 2.20
CA PRO A 8 -2.20 -2.20 1.72
C PRO A 8 -1.43 -2.72 0.51
N GLY A 9 -1.25 -4.03 0.44
CA GLY A 9 -0.57 -4.67 -0.67
C GLY A 9 0.09 -5.96 -0.24
N GLY A 10 0.92 -6.51 -1.11
CA GLY A 10 1.61 -7.75 -0.85
C GLY A 10 2.68 -8.03 -1.89
N LYS A 11 3.22 -9.23 -1.83
CA LYS A 11 4.27 -9.68 -2.74
C LYS A 11 3.69 -10.02 -4.11
N VAL A 12 4.39 -9.59 -5.16
CA VAL A 12 4.06 -9.98 -6.53
C VAL A 12 4.38 -11.46 -6.70
N GLU A 13 3.39 -12.22 -7.12
CA GLU A 13 3.54 -13.65 -7.38
C GLU A 13 3.98 -13.90 -8.82
N ALA A 14 4.47 -15.09 -9.09
CA ALA A 14 4.90 -15.47 -10.43
C ALA A 14 3.74 -15.31 -11.42
N GLY A 15 4.01 -14.64 -12.54
CA GLY A 15 3.01 -14.38 -13.57
C GLY A 15 2.12 -13.18 -13.31
N GLU A 16 2.24 -12.53 -12.15
CA GLU A 16 1.49 -11.32 -11.84
C GLU A 16 2.28 -10.06 -12.21
N ARG A 17 1.55 -9.02 -12.66
CA ARG A 17 2.08 -7.67 -12.69
C ARG A 17 1.80 -7.01 -11.33
N PRO A 18 2.51 -5.93 -10.96
CA PRO A 18 2.21 -5.19 -9.71
C PRO A 18 0.74 -4.79 -9.57
N GLU A 19 0.07 -4.39 -10.65
CA GLU A 19 -1.35 -4.02 -10.64
C GLU A 19 -2.24 -5.21 -10.30
N ASP A 20 -1.93 -6.40 -10.84
CA ASP A 20 -2.68 -7.62 -10.55
C ASP A 20 -2.56 -8.00 -9.07
N THR A 21 -1.36 -7.91 -8.54
CA THR A 21 -1.09 -8.15 -7.12
C THR A 21 -1.91 -7.22 -6.25
N LEU A 22 -1.90 -5.92 -6.55
CA LEU A 22 -2.60 -4.93 -5.76
C LEU A 22 -4.11 -5.16 -5.78
N ILE A 23 -4.69 -5.44 -6.93
CA ILE A 23 -6.12 -5.74 -7.08
C ILE A 23 -6.48 -6.97 -6.25
N ARG A 24 -5.68 -8.03 -6.32
CA ARG A 24 -5.90 -9.26 -5.56
C ARG A 24 -5.80 -9.01 -4.05
N GLU A 25 -4.75 -8.33 -3.61
CA GLU A 25 -4.52 -8.07 -2.19
C GLU A 25 -5.59 -7.14 -1.59
N LEU A 26 -6.03 -6.13 -2.32
CA LEU A 26 -7.10 -5.24 -1.85
C LEU A 26 -8.41 -5.99 -1.67
N LYS A 27 -8.70 -6.97 -2.53
CA LYS A 27 -9.89 -7.80 -2.38
C LYS A 27 -9.76 -8.72 -1.16
N GLU A 28 -8.61 -9.37 -0.99
CA GLU A 28 -8.36 -10.30 0.11
C GLU A 28 -8.32 -9.59 1.47
N GLU A 29 -7.61 -8.47 1.54
CA GLU A 29 -7.37 -7.75 2.80
C GLU A 29 -8.52 -6.83 3.20
N LEU A 30 -9.13 -6.14 2.24
CA LEU A 30 -10.10 -5.07 2.49
C LEU A 30 -11.49 -5.32 1.92
N GLY A 31 -11.67 -6.37 1.14
CA GLY A 31 -12.98 -6.71 0.58
C GLY A 31 -13.47 -5.76 -0.50
N ILE A 32 -12.58 -5.01 -1.13
CA ILE A 32 -12.95 -4.08 -2.20
C ILE A 32 -12.53 -4.60 -3.56
N ILE A 33 -13.27 -4.21 -4.58
CA ILE A 33 -12.99 -4.56 -5.97
C ILE A 33 -12.51 -3.30 -6.69
N VAL A 34 -11.31 -3.37 -7.24
CA VAL A 34 -10.65 -2.26 -7.92
C VAL A 34 -10.43 -2.64 -9.37
N ASP A 35 -10.88 -1.76 -10.28
CA ASP A 35 -10.58 -1.88 -11.70
C ASP A 35 -9.17 -1.32 -11.96
N GLU A 36 -8.40 -1.98 -12.82
CA GLU A 36 -7.05 -1.54 -13.17
C GLU A 36 -7.03 -0.09 -13.66
N ALA A 37 -8.06 0.32 -14.40
CA ALA A 37 -8.17 1.70 -14.91
C ALA A 37 -8.25 2.74 -13.80
N CYS A 38 -8.59 2.34 -12.57
CA CYS A 38 -8.66 3.23 -11.41
C CYS A 38 -7.34 3.31 -10.63
N LEU A 39 -6.32 2.59 -11.06
CA LEU A 39 -4.98 2.62 -10.45
C LEU A 39 -4.06 3.52 -11.28
N ALA A 40 -3.41 4.46 -10.62
CA ALA A 40 -2.40 5.31 -11.25
C ALA A 40 -1.11 5.22 -10.44
N PRO A 41 0.04 4.92 -11.10
CA PRO A 41 1.31 4.91 -10.38
C PRO A 41 1.65 6.31 -9.86
N LEU A 42 2.07 6.39 -8.61
CA LEU A 42 2.42 7.66 -7.99
C LEU A 42 3.90 7.78 -7.75
N THR A 43 4.49 6.81 -7.06
CA THR A 43 5.89 6.80 -6.68
C THR A 43 6.32 5.37 -6.34
N PHE A 44 7.56 5.21 -5.90
CA PHE A 44 8.03 3.93 -5.40
C PHE A 44 9.06 4.14 -4.30
N ALA A 45 9.25 3.11 -3.47
CA ALA A 45 10.33 3.03 -2.50
C ALA A 45 11.29 1.93 -2.91
N SER A 46 12.58 2.16 -2.69
CA SER A 46 13.64 1.19 -2.90
C SER A 46 14.44 1.10 -1.60
N HIS A 47 14.47 -0.07 -0.99
CA HIS A 47 15.10 -0.24 0.32
C HIS A 47 15.80 -1.58 0.42
N SER A 48 17.04 -1.57 0.90
CA SER A 48 17.82 -2.78 1.11
C SER A 48 17.69 -3.24 2.55
N TYR A 49 17.18 -4.46 2.72
CA TYR A 49 17.25 -5.19 3.99
C TYR A 49 18.44 -6.15 3.97
N PRO A 50 18.87 -6.69 5.11
CA PRO A 50 20.03 -7.60 5.12
C PRO A 50 19.90 -8.81 4.20
N GLN A 51 18.68 -9.35 4.03
CA GLN A 51 18.46 -10.56 3.25
C GLN A 51 17.95 -10.32 1.82
N PHE A 52 17.45 -9.11 1.53
CA PHE A 52 16.87 -8.83 0.21
C PHE A 52 16.77 -7.32 -0.04
N HIS A 53 16.55 -6.97 -1.29
CA HIS A 53 16.24 -5.60 -1.70
C HIS A 53 14.75 -5.49 -2.01
N LEU A 54 14.07 -4.50 -1.42
CA LEU A 54 12.66 -4.27 -1.66
C LEU A 54 12.48 -3.14 -2.66
N LEU A 55 11.69 -3.40 -3.70
CA LEU A 55 11.17 -2.38 -4.60
C LEU A 55 9.65 -2.36 -4.44
N MET A 56 9.11 -1.26 -3.94
CA MET A 56 7.69 -1.15 -3.61
C MET A 56 7.06 0.02 -4.34
N PRO A 57 6.31 -0.23 -5.42
CA PRO A 57 5.54 0.82 -6.08
C PRO A 57 4.30 1.18 -5.26
N LEU A 58 3.97 2.47 -5.24
CA LEU A 58 2.78 2.99 -4.59
C LEU A 58 1.85 3.58 -5.65
N TYR A 59 0.60 3.15 -5.61
CA TYR A 59 -0.43 3.59 -6.54
C TYR A 59 -1.47 4.46 -5.86
N VAL A 60 -2.08 5.34 -6.63
CA VAL A 60 -3.30 6.06 -6.21
C VAL A 60 -4.51 5.29 -6.74
N CYS A 61 -5.47 5.04 -5.87
CA CYS A 61 -6.76 4.49 -6.22
C CYS A 61 -7.86 5.37 -5.65
N ARG A 62 -8.65 6.01 -6.52
CA ARG A 62 -9.69 6.96 -6.09
C ARG A 62 -11.10 6.38 -6.19
N ARG A 63 -11.26 5.23 -6.84
CA ARG A 63 -12.56 4.57 -7.03
C ARG A 63 -12.44 3.08 -6.79
N TRP A 64 -13.41 2.54 -6.11
CA TRP A 64 -13.52 1.11 -5.87
C TRP A 64 -14.98 0.73 -5.64
N GLN A 65 -15.28 -0.57 -5.72
CA GLN A 65 -16.58 -1.12 -5.37
C GLN A 65 -16.48 -1.80 -4.02
N GLY A 66 -17.50 -1.64 -3.20
CA GLY A 66 -17.56 -2.23 -1.88
C GLY A 66 -17.13 -1.28 -0.77
N THR A 67 -17.24 -1.74 0.45
CA THR A 67 -16.86 -1.00 1.66
C THR A 67 -15.54 -1.55 2.19
N VAL A 68 -14.59 -0.68 2.48
CA VAL A 68 -13.32 -1.08 3.08
C VAL A 68 -13.56 -1.70 4.45
N MET A 69 -13.09 -2.94 4.62
CA MET A 69 -13.24 -3.72 5.84
C MET A 69 -11.93 -4.42 6.18
N ALA A 70 -11.66 -4.60 7.46
CA ALA A 70 -10.48 -5.34 7.93
C ALA A 70 -10.75 -6.85 7.89
N LEU A 71 -10.64 -7.48 6.71
CA LEU A 71 -10.98 -8.89 6.53
C LEU A 71 -9.98 -9.86 7.17
N GLU A 72 -8.79 -9.39 7.51
CA GLU A 72 -7.74 -10.21 8.12
C GLU A 72 -7.50 -9.86 9.59
N GLY A 73 -8.45 -9.18 10.22
CA GLY A 73 -8.36 -8.79 11.62
C GLY A 73 -7.35 -7.68 11.90
N GLN A 74 -6.79 -7.07 10.86
CA GLN A 74 -5.85 -5.96 10.99
C GLN A 74 -6.55 -4.67 11.41
N LYS A 75 -5.79 -3.75 11.98
CA LYS A 75 -6.28 -2.42 12.30
C LYS A 75 -6.14 -1.51 11.09
N LEU A 76 -7.22 -0.80 10.75
CA LEU A 76 -7.22 0.15 9.64
C LEU A 76 -7.31 1.58 10.16
N ALA A 77 -6.67 2.52 9.46
CA ALA A 77 -6.76 3.94 9.74
C ALA A 77 -6.87 4.73 8.45
N TRP A 78 -7.80 5.69 8.41
CA TRP A 78 -7.88 6.69 7.36
C TRP A 78 -7.07 7.89 7.82
N VAL A 79 -6.00 8.22 7.10
CA VAL A 79 -5.03 9.22 7.53
C VAL A 79 -4.78 10.23 6.42
N ARG A 80 -4.83 11.51 6.77
CA ARG A 80 -4.42 12.56 5.83
C ARG A 80 -2.91 12.51 5.63
N PRO A 81 -2.39 12.84 4.44
CA PRO A 81 -0.96 12.75 4.17
C PRO A 81 -0.08 13.47 5.19
N ASN A 82 -0.49 14.65 5.66
CA ASN A 82 0.29 15.43 6.62
C ASN A 82 0.29 14.86 8.04
N ARG A 83 -0.47 13.78 8.29
CA ARG A 83 -0.53 13.11 9.60
C ARG A 83 0.08 11.70 9.56
N LEU A 84 0.60 11.27 8.42
CA LEU A 84 1.17 9.93 8.28
C LEU A 84 2.36 9.69 9.23
N ARG A 85 3.13 10.74 9.54
CA ARG A 85 4.27 10.60 10.46
C ARG A 85 3.87 10.31 11.90
N ASP A 86 2.59 10.48 12.25
CA ASP A 86 2.07 10.12 13.57
C ASP A 86 1.93 8.61 13.74
N TYR A 87 2.09 7.84 12.67
CA TYR A 87 1.92 6.39 12.67
C TYR A 87 3.27 5.70 12.45
N PRO A 88 3.63 4.73 13.30
CA PRO A 88 4.87 3.97 13.10
C PRO A 88 4.77 3.08 11.87
N MET A 89 5.77 3.14 10.99
CA MET A 89 5.82 2.39 9.74
C MET A 89 7.17 1.71 9.55
N PRO A 90 7.24 0.63 8.74
CA PRO A 90 8.51 0.01 8.38
C PRO A 90 9.45 1.02 7.69
N PRO A 91 10.77 0.84 7.78
CA PRO A 91 11.73 1.76 7.16
C PRO A 91 11.51 2.00 5.66
N ALA A 92 11.08 0.97 4.94
CA ALA A 92 10.81 1.09 3.50
C ALA A 92 9.67 2.06 3.17
N ASP A 93 8.74 2.27 4.10
CA ASP A 93 7.57 3.12 3.90
C ASP A 93 7.86 4.60 4.18
N GLU A 94 8.90 4.92 4.93
CA GLU A 94 9.23 6.30 5.30
C GLU A 94 9.44 7.22 4.09
N PRO A 95 10.20 6.83 3.04
CA PRO A 95 10.31 7.66 1.85
C PRO A 95 8.99 7.92 1.16
N LEU A 96 8.07 6.94 1.22
CA LEU A 96 6.73 7.09 0.64
C LEU A 96 5.93 8.16 1.37
N VAL A 97 6.05 8.24 2.69
CA VAL A 97 5.40 9.28 3.49
C VAL A 97 5.85 10.67 3.03
N SER A 98 7.17 10.86 2.83
CA SER A 98 7.71 12.12 2.34
C SER A 98 7.16 12.47 0.97
N HIS A 99 7.07 11.51 0.05
CA HIS A 99 6.51 11.71 -1.29
C HIS A 99 5.03 12.10 -1.20
N LEU A 100 4.25 11.41 -0.37
CA LEU A 100 2.82 11.71 -0.20
C LEU A 100 2.59 13.11 0.35
N MET A 101 3.39 13.54 1.31
CA MET A 101 3.28 14.89 1.88
C MET A 101 3.63 15.97 0.85
N THR A 102 4.46 15.67 -0.13
CA THR A 102 4.85 16.60 -1.18
C THR A 102 3.86 16.61 -2.35
N LEU A 103 3.37 15.42 -2.75
CA LEU A 103 2.58 15.23 -3.97
C LEU A 103 1.07 15.36 -3.75
N LEU A 104 0.61 15.18 -2.55
CA LEU A 104 -0.80 15.27 -2.16
C LEU A 104 -0.98 16.37 -1.10
#